data_66c4291cc9500c58fa9d289f185e4f13
#
_entry.id   66c4291cc9500c58fa9d289f185e4f13
#
_cell.length_a   1.000
_cell.length_b   1.000
_cell.length_c   1.000
_cell.angle_alpha   90.00
_cell.angle_beta   90.00
_cell.angle_gamma   90.00
#
_symmetry.space_group_name_H-M   'P 1'
#
loop_
_entity.id
_entity.type
_entity.pdbx_description
1 polymer ?
#
loop_
_entity_poly.entity_id
_entity_poly.type
_entity_poly.pdbx_seq_one_letter_code
_entity_poly.pdbx_strand_id
1 'polypeptide(L)' 'MRARVYVTLKPGVHDPAGKAVQGGLVSMGYEEVRGVRIGKFFEMELADDAKDPKARIEEMCRKLLANTVIENYSIELVG' A
#
# COMPACT_ATOMS: atom_id res chain seq x y z
N MET A 1 4.28 -1.93 20.23
CA MET A 1 3.51 -1.09 19.28
C MET A 1 3.62 -1.67 17.90
N ARG A 2 2.54 -1.62 17.15
CA ARG A 2 2.48 -2.15 15.78
C ARG A 2 2.09 -1.05 14.82
N ALA A 3 2.66 -1.06 13.64
CA ALA A 3 2.33 -0.12 12.59
C ALA A 3 1.94 -0.87 11.32
N ARG A 4 0.96 -0.34 10.62
CA ARG A 4 0.55 -0.86 9.32
C ARG A 4 0.75 0.22 8.28
N VAL A 5 1.42 -0.13 7.19
CA VAL A 5 1.66 0.78 6.07
C VAL A 5 1.03 0.21 4.82
N TYR A 6 0.19 1.00 4.19
CA TYR A 6 -0.46 0.64 2.94
C TYR A 6 0.15 1.47 1.83
N VAL A 7 0.64 0.82 0.78
CA VAL A 7 1.28 1.49 -0.36
C VAL A 7 0.51 1.13 -1.62
N THR A 8 0.04 2.15 -2.32
CA THR A 8 -0.72 1.96 -3.56
C THR A 8 -0.20 2.90 -4.63
N LEU A 9 -0.40 2.54 -5.90
CA LEU A 9 -0.05 3.43 -7.01
C LEU A 9 -0.94 4.68 -6.99
N LYS A 10 -0.35 5.81 -7.36
CA LYS A 10 -1.09 7.06 -7.51
C LYS A 10 -2.13 6.92 -8.62
N PRO A 11 -3.25 7.67 -8.53
CA PRO A 11 -4.23 7.71 -9.61
C PRO A 11 -3.56 8.07 -10.94
N GLY A 12 -3.95 7.40 -12.01
CA GLY A 12 -3.40 7.63 -13.33
C GLY A 12 -2.12 6.87 -13.65
N VAL A 13 -1.48 6.24 -12.67
CA VAL A 13 -0.33 5.38 -12.92
C VAL A 13 -0.83 4.02 -13.41
N HIS A 14 -0.23 3.53 -14.49
CA HIS A 14 -0.61 2.25 -15.07
C HIS A 14 -0.29 1.10 -14.11
N ASP A 15 -1.27 0.21 -13.91
CA ASP A 15 -1.16 -0.95 -13.04
C ASP A 15 -1.42 -2.23 -13.85
N PRO A 16 -0.39 -2.79 -14.52
CA PRO A 16 -0.60 -3.97 -15.35
C PRO A 16 -1.02 -5.20 -14.53
N ALA A 17 -0.54 -5.34 -13.30
CA ALA A 17 -0.94 -6.45 -12.44
C ALA A 17 -2.41 -6.34 -12.02
N GLY A 18 -2.86 -5.14 -11.66
CA GLY A 18 -4.27 -4.90 -11.34
C GLY A 18 -5.18 -5.16 -12.52
N LYS A 19 -4.77 -4.74 -13.72
CA LYS A 19 -5.53 -5.01 -14.93
C LYS A 19 -5.61 -6.50 -15.25
N ALA A 20 -4.54 -7.24 -15.02
CA ALA A 20 -4.54 -8.68 -15.24
C ALA A 20 -5.51 -9.38 -14.29
N VAL A 21 -5.55 -8.97 -13.03
CA VAL A 21 -6.50 -9.52 -12.06
C VAL A 21 -7.93 -9.18 -12.46
N GLN A 22 -8.17 -7.95 -12.87
CA GLN A 22 -9.52 -7.55 -13.33
C GLN A 22 -9.96 -8.40 -14.51
N GLY A 23 -9.10 -8.56 -15.52
CA GLY A 23 -9.42 -9.37 -16.69
C GLY A 23 -9.70 -10.82 -16.33
N GLY A 24 -8.94 -11.38 -15.40
CA GLY A 24 -9.18 -12.73 -14.90
C GLY A 24 -10.54 -12.87 -14.23
N LEU A 25 -10.90 -11.91 -13.37
CA LEU A 25 -12.20 -11.92 -12.69
C LEU A 25 -13.36 -11.79 -13.67
N VAL A 26 -13.25 -10.89 -14.63
CA VAL A 26 -14.30 -10.73 -15.66
C VAL A 26 -14.44 -12.01 -16.46
N SER A 27 -13.34 -12.65 -16.83
CA SER A 27 -13.35 -13.93 -17.55
C SER A 27 -14.02 -15.05 -16.77
N MET A 28 -13.97 -14.97 -15.44
CA MET A 28 -14.61 -15.96 -14.55
C MET A 28 -16.09 -15.65 -14.28
N GLY A 29 -16.64 -14.61 -14.89
CA GLY A 29 -18.03 -14.25 -14.75
C GLY A 29 -18.33 -13.10 -13.80
N TYR A 30 -17.30 -12.46 -13.23
CA TYR A 30 -17.48 -11.34 -12.30
C TYR A 30 -17.43 -10.01 -13.06
N GLU A 31 -18.41 -9.81 -13.92
CA GLU A 31 -18.46 -8.64 -14.82
C GLU A 31 -18.69 -7.33 -14.08
N GLU A 32 -19.13 -7.37 -12.84
CA GLU A 32 -19.34 -6.20 -12.00
C GLU A 32 -18.03 -5.56 -11.54
N VAL A 33 -16.90 -6.25 -11.69
CA VAL A 33 -15.58 -5.70 -11.31
C VAL A 33 -15.13 -4.69 -12.36
N ARG A 34 -15.16 -3.42 -11.99
CA ARG A 34 -14.86 -2.31 -12.90
C ARG A 34 -13.43 -1.82 -12.81
N GLY A 35 -12.69 -2.26 -11.79
CA GLY A 35 -11.30 -1.90 -11.63
C GLY A 35 -10.67 -2.66 -10.48
N VAL A 36 -9.37 -2.91 -10.59
CA VAL A 36 -8.60 -3.56 -9.53
C VAL A 36 -7.29 -2.81 -9.41
N ARG A 37 -6.91 -2.49 -8.18
CA ARG A 37 -5.62 -1.89 -7.87
C ARG A 37 -4.92 -2.79 -6.88
N ILE A 38 -3.64 -3.04 -7.13
CA ILE A 38 -2.83 -3.87 -6.25
C ILE A 38 -1.83 -2.97 -5.56
N GLY A 39 -1.63 -3.21 -4.27
CA GLY A 39 -0.67 -2.47 -3.49
C GLY A 39 0.10 -3.39 -2.57
N LYS A 40 0.93 -2.77 -1.74
CA LYS A 40 1.73 -3.47 -0.74
C LYS A 40 1.19 -3.14 0.64
N PHE A 41 1.30 -4.11 1.53
CA PHE A 41 0.93 -3.94 2.93
C PHE A 41 2.11 -4.37 3.79
N PHE A 42 2.55 -3.47 4.67
CA PHE A 42 3.61 -3.76 5.64
C PHE A 42 3.03 -3.75 7.04
N GLU A 43 3.30 -4.79 7.81
CA GLU A 43 2.98 -4.81 9.22
C GLU A 43 4.30 -4.89 9.98
N MET A 44 4.54 -3.89 10.83
CA MET A 44 5.81 -3.77 11.53
C MET A 44 5.58 -3.74 13.03
N GLU A 45 6.46 -4.41 13.76
CA GLU A 45 6.50 -4.28 15.20
C GLU A 45 7.59 -3.28 15.56
N LEU A 46 7.24 -2.32 16.40
CA LEU A 46 8.16 -1.29 16.86
C LEU A 46 8.43 -1.50 18.34
N ALA A 47 9.64 -1.10 18.77
CA ALA A 47 9.97 -1.10 20.18
C ALA A 47 8.99 -0.18 20.93
N ASP A 48 8.61 -0.57 22.15
CA ASP A 48 7.63 0.20 22.92
C ASP A 48 8.15 1.57 23.32
N ASP A 49 9.46 1.74 23.38
CA ASP A 49 10.11 3.02 23.69
C ASP A 49 10.43 3.85 22.44
N ALA A 50 9.91 3.47 21.29
CA ALA A 50 10.16 4.24 20.05
C ALA A 50 9.61 5.65 20.19
N LYS A 51 10.47 6.63 19.90
CA LYS A 51 10.11 8.04 19.95
C LYS A 51 9.60 8.48 18.60
N ASP A 52 8.49 9.25 18.61
CA ASP A 52 7.86 9.78 17.42
C ASP A 52 7.73 8.73 16.31
N PRO A 53 7.02 7.63 16.61
CA PRO A 53 6.98 6.49 15.67
C PRO A 53 6.40 6.87 14.32
N LYS A 54 5.42 7.75 14.27
CA LYS A 54 4.80 8.13 12.99
C LYS A 54 5.80 8.83 12.08
N ALA A 55 6.57 9.78 12.60
CA ALA A 55 7.58 10.49 11.80
C ALA A 55 8.67 9.54 11.32
N ARG A 56 9.05 8.59 12.16
CA ARG A 56 10.06 7.60 11.79
C ARG A 56 9.56 6.71 10.66
N ILE A 57 8.29 6.28 10.72
CA ILE A 57 7.70 5.44 9.69
C ILE A 57 7.52 6.23 8.38
N GLU A 58 7.14 7.50 8.46
CA GLU A 58 7.08 8.34 7.26
C GLU A 58 8.44 8.43 6.58
N GLU A 59 9.50 8.56 7.35
CA GLU A 59 10.85 8.55 6.81
C GLU A 59 11.18 7.20 6.14
N MET A 60 10.82 6.09 6.79
CA MET A 60 10.99 4.76 6.22
C MET A 60 10.25 4.60 4.89
N CYS A 61 9.03 5.12 4.82
CA CYS A 61 8.24 5.08 3.59
C CYS A 61 8.95 5.81 2.45
N ARG A 62 9.43 7.02 2.72
CA ARG A 62 10.11 7.82 1.71
C ARG A 62 11.43 7.20 1.26
N LYS A 63 12.14 6.54 2.18
CA LYS A 63 13.47 6.01 1.88
C LYS A 63 13.45 4.60 1.28
N LEU A 64 12.46 3.79 1.64
CA LEU A 64 12.48 2.37 1.27
C LEU A 64 11.13 1.79 0.89
N LEU A 65 10.08 2.05 1.68
CA LEU A 65 8.84 1.29 1.56
C LEU A 65 8.01 1.68 0.34
N ALA A 66 8.07 2.92 -0.07
CA ALA A 66 7.29 3.44 -1.19
C ALA A 66 8.16 4.21 -2.15
N ASN A 67 7.85 4.09 -3.45
CA ASN A 67 8.41 4.97 -4.46
C ASN A 67 7.47 6.17 -4.59
N THR A 68 7.81 7.28 -3.93
CA THR A 68 6.93 8.43 -3.81
C THR A 68 6.69 9.18 -5.12
N VAL A 69 7.42 8.84 -6.17
CA VAL A 69 7.15 9.37 -7.51
C VAL A 69 5.85 8.80 -8.07
N ILE A 70 5.61 7.50 -7.87
CA ILE A 70 4.47 6.80 -8.46
C ILE A 70 3.51 6.19 -7.43
N GLU A 71 3.87 6.20 -6.15
CA GLU A 71 3.08 5.56 -5.10
C GLU A 71 2.68 6.53 -4.01
N ASN A 72 1.49 6.29 -3.45
CA ASN A 72 1.03 6.92 -2.22
C ASN A 72 1.17 5.91 -1.08
N TYR A 73 1.25 6.39 0.14
CA TYR A 73 1.25 5.53 1.30
C TYR A 73 0.37 6.11 2.40
N SER A 74 -0.13 5.23 3.26
CA SER A 74 -0.83 5.63 4.48
C SER A 74 -0.32 4.80 5.65
N ILE A 75 -0.33 5.39 6.83
CA ILE A 75 0.21 4.79 8.05
C ILE A 75 -0.90 4.68 9.09
N GLU A 76 -1.01 3.50 9.70
CA GLU A 76 -1.91 3.26 10.81
C GLU A 76 -1.09 2.76 11.99
N LEU A 77 -1.18 3.46 13.13
CA LEU A 77 -0.52 3.03 14.36
C LEU A 77 -1.54 2.27 15.22
N VAL A 78 -1.14 1.08 15.67
CA VAL A 78 -1.98 0.23 16.49
C VAL A 78 -1.27 0.03 17.82
N GLY A 79 -1.90 0.51 18.86
CA GLY A 79 -1.34 0.52 20.19
C GLY A 79 -1.11 -0.79 20.83
#